data_ee442228b6a3b56d86a252c61aa36685
#
_entry.id   ee442228b6a3b56d86a252c61aa36685
#
_cell.length_a   1.000
_cell.length_b   1.000
_cell.length_c   1.000
_cell.angle_alpha   90.00
_cell.angle_beta   90.00
_cell.angle_gamma   90.00
#
_symmetry.space_group_name_H-M   'P 1'
#
loop_
_entity.id
_entity.type
_entity.pdbx_description
1 polymer ?
#
loop_
_entity_poly.entity_id
_entity_poly.type
_entity_poly.pdbx_seq_one_letter_code
_entity_poly.pdbx_strand_id
1 'polypeptide(L)'
;NRLNLLRAKAGGSRTGAEGNLAKLSMSELVRRSRDIGNLIVGADGMLAPESSSTGGLVQGVTVFSPAPSIYGGTDQVQRNIIGERVLGLPKEPGPSKETPFRELLQN
;
A
#
# COMPACT_ATOMS: atom_id res chain seq x y z
N ASN A 1 -1.45 -12.68 -6.96
CA ASN A 1 -1.22 -12.38 -5.53
C ASN A 1 -1.92 -13.38 -4.59
N ARG A 2 -3.22 -13.69 -4.77
CA ARG A 2 -3.94 -14.66 -3.93
C ARG A 2 -3.32 -16.06 -3.99
N LEU A 3 -2.90 -16.51 -5.16
CA LEU A 3 -2.24 -17.81 -5.35
C LEU A 3 -0.88 -17.88 -4.64
N ASN A 4 -0.09 -16.81 -4.66
CA ASN A 4 1.19 -16.76 -3.95
C ASN A 4 0.99 -16.77 -2.42
N LEU A 5 -0.04 -16.11 -1.94
CA LEU A 5 -0.41 -16.12 -0.51
C LEU A 5 -0.86 -17.53 -0.07
N LEU A 6 -1.62 -18.23 -0.92
CA LEU A 6 -2.06 -19.60 -0.65
C LEU A 6 -0.88 -20.59 -0.70
N ARG A 7 0.05 -20.42 -1.65
CA ARG A 7 1.28 -21.22 -1.73
C ARG A 7 2.18 -21.01 -0.51
N ALA A 8 2.37 -19.77 -0.07
CA ALA A 8 3.13 -19.46 1.13
C ALA A 8 2.51 -20.09 2.38
N LYS A 9 1.18 -20.04 2.52
CA LYS A 9 0.46 -20.72 3.61
C LYS A 9 0.60 -22.23 3.56
N ALA A 10 0.51 -22.82 2.39
CA ALA A 10 0.62 -24.28 2.19
C ALA A 10 2.05 -24.80 2.42
N GLY A 11 3.06 -23.99 2.10
CA GLY A 11 4.47 -24.35 2.27
C GLY A 11 5.00 -24.27 3.70
N GLY A 12 4.17 -23.89 4.69
CA GLY A 12 4.57 -23.80 6.10
C GLY A 12 5.61 -22.72 6.40
N SER A 13 6.04 -21.95 5.42
CA SER A 13 7.00 -20.87 5.56
C SER A 13 6.31 -19.65 6.21
N ARG A 14 6.47 -19.50 7.49
CA ARG A 14 5.99 -18.36 8.27
C ARG A 14 7.03 -17.22 8.25
N THR A 15 7.33 -16.65 7.09
CA THR A 15 8.17 -15.44 7.06
C THR A 15 7.41 -14.21 7.55
N GLY A 16 6.07 -14.26 7.58
CA GLY A 16 5.22 -13.17 8.06
C GLY A 16 5.22 -11.95 7.15
N ALA A 17 5.92 -12.00 6.03
CA ALA A 17 6.08 -10.88 5.11
C ALA A 17 5.14 -10.95 3.91
N GLU A 18 4.49 -12.09 3.68
CA GLU A 18 3.62 -12.30 2.53
C GLU A 18 2.46 -11.30 2.52
N GLY A 19 1.91 -11.01 3.71
CA GLY A 19 0.87 -10.00 3.89
C GLY A 19 1.35 -8.59 3.50
N ASN A 20 2.58 -8.25 3.87
CA ASN A 20 3.19 -6.96 3.60
C ASN A 20 3.48 -6.78 2.10
N LEU A 21 4.00 -7.82 1.44
CA LEU A 21 4.20 -7.83 -0.02
C LEU A 21 2.86 -7.73 -0.77
N ALA A 22 1.85 -8.47 -0.33
CA ALA A 22 0.52 -8.42 -0.93
C ALA A 22 -0.09 -7.02 -0.79
N LYS A 23 0.08 -6.38 0.37
CA LYS A 23 -0.39 -5.02 0.63
C LYS A 23 0.30 -4.00 -0.27
N LEU A 24 1.62 -4.02 -0.40
CA LEU A 24 2.36 -3.14 -1.30
C LEU A 24 1.95 -3.35 -2.76
N SER A 25 1.82 -4.60 -3.20
CA SER A 25 1.35 -4.92 -4.55
C SER A 25 -0.06 -4.41 -4.80
N MET A 26 -0.94 -4.44 -3.80
CA MET A 26 -2.30 -3.91 -3.91
C MET A 26 -2.28 -2.39 -4.07
N SER A 27 -1.50 -1.68 -3.26
CA SER A 27 -1.35 -0.22 -3.36
C SER A 27 -0.87 0.19 -4.74
N GLU A 28 0.15 -0.49 -5.26
CA GLU A 28 0.70 -0.22 -6.60
C GLU A 28 -0.30 -0.54 -7.71
N LEU A 29 -1.01 -1.66 -7.60
CA LEU A 29 -2.02 -2.07 -8.58
C LEU A 29 -3.13 -1.03 -8.70
N VAL A 30 -3.65 -0.54 -7.57
CA VAL A 30 -4.73 0.46 -7.56
C VAL A 30 -4.24 1.78 -8.16
N ARG A 31 -3.02 2.23 -7.86
CA ARG A 31 -2.44 3.43 -8.49
C ARG A 31 -2.31 3.27 -10.01
N ARG A 32 -1.79 2.16 -10.47
CA ARG A 32 -1.67 1.88 -11.91
C ARG A 32 -3.04 1.78 -12.60
N SER A 33 -4.02 1.16 -11.93
CA SER A 33 -5.38 1.09 -12.45
C SER A 33 -6.00 2.48 -12.62
N ARG A 34 -5.78 3.39 -11.65
CA ARG A 34 -6.15 4.79 -11.75
C ARG A 34 -5.51 5.45 -12.97
N ASP A 35 -4.19 5.32 -13.10
CA ASP A 35 -3.44 6.02 -14.16
C ASP A 35 -3.86 5.52 -15.56
N ILE A 36 -3.97 4.21 -15.73
CA ILE A 36 -4.42 3.59 -16.98
C ILE A 36 -5.89 3.96 -17.26
N GLY A 37 -6.76 3.90 -16.25
CA GLY A 37 -8.16 4.26 -16.38
C GLY A 37 -8.32 5.70 -16.87
N ASN A 38 -7.61 6.65 -16.27
CA ASN A 38 -7.66 8.05 -16.69
C ASN A 38 -7.07 8.27 -18.09
N LEU A 39 -6.04 7.53 -18.48
CA LEU A 39 -5.52 7.59 -19.86
C LEU A 39 -6.55 7.11 -20.89
N ILE A 40 -7.31 6.06 -20.57
CA ILE A 40 -8.32 5.50 -21.48
C ILE A 40 -9.50 6.46 -21.64
N VAL A 41 -10.02 6.98 -20.52
CA VAL A 41 -11.23 7.80 -20.56
C VAL A 41 -10.94 9.27 -20.87
N GLY A 42 -9.71 9.74 -20.68
CA GLY A 42 -9.33 11.13 -20.95
C GLY A 42 -10.21 12.12 -20.19
N ALA A 43 -10.75 13.11 -20.92
CA ALA A 43 -11.60 14.16 -20.34
C ALA A 43 -12.91 13.63 -19.71
N ASP A 44 -13.41 12.47 -20.14
CA ASP A 44 -14.58 11.82 -19.56
C ASP A 44 -14.40 11.50 -18.07
N GLY A 45 -13.14 11.25 -17.65
CA GLY A 45 -12.78 11.03 -16.25
C GLY A 45 -13.04 12.23 -15.32
N MET A 46 -13.28 13.41 -15.86
CA MET A 46 -13.60 14.64 -15.12
C MET A 46 -15.12 14.89 -15.00
N LEU A 47 -15.92 14.09 -15.69
CA LEU A 47 -17.38 14.24 -15.66
C LEU A 47 -17.97 13.64 -14.37
N ALA A 48 -19.14 14.16 -13.99
CA ALA A 48 -19.93 13.53 -12.94
C ALA A 48 -20.32 12.09 -13.33
N PRO A 49 -20.49 11.17 -12.36
CA PRO A 49 -20.78 9.76 -12.64
C PRO A 49 -21.94 9.55 -13.62
N GLU A 50 -22.97 10.37 -13.52
CA GLU A 50 -24.19 10.30 -14.32
C GLU A 50 -23.94 10.67 -15.80
N SER A 51 -22.88 11.43 -16.05
CA SER A 51 -22.51 11.91 -17.39
C SER A 51 -21.31 11.18 -17.99
N SER A 52 -20.67 10.32 -17.21
CA SER A 52 -19.49 9.58 -17.63
C SER A 52 -19.85 8.28 -18.35
N SER A 53 -19.13 7.96 -19.43
CA SER A 53 -19.28 6.70 -20.16
C SER A 53 -19.00 5.46 -19.30
N THR A 54 -18.24 5.60 -18.21
CA THR A 54 -17.89 4.54 -17.26
C THR A 54 -18.79 4.51 -16.03
N GLY A 55 -19.84 5.32 -15.96
CA GLY A 55 -20.74 5.40 -14.81
C GLY A 55 -20.03 5.76 -13.50
N GLY A 56 -18.94 6.53 -13.56
CA GLY A 56 -18.17 6.95 -12.40
C GLY A 56 -17.16 5.93 -11.89
N LEU A 57 -16.97 4.78 -12.55
CA LEU A 57 -16.02 3.76 -12.10
C LEU A 57 -14.58 4.30 -12.01
N VAL A 58 -14.11 4.99 -13.06
CA VAL A 58 -12.74 5.53 -13.11
C VAL A 58 -12.56 6.65 -12.10
N GLN A 59 -13.55 7.51 -11.93
CA GLN A 59 -13.58 8.56 -10.91
C GLN A 59 -13.48 7.96 -9.51
N GLY A 60 -14.27 6.93 -9.23
CA GLY A 60 -14.25 6.21 -7.95
C GLY A 60 -12.89 5.61 -7.65
N VAL A 61 -12.26 4.92 -8.62
CA VAL A 61 -10.90 4.39 -8.49
C VAL A 61 -9.89 5.51 -8.28
N THR A 62 -10.05 6.63 -8.97
CA THR A 62 -9.14 7.78 -8.86
C THR A 62 -9.15 8.36 -7.44
N VAL A 63 -10.33 8.62 -6.89
CA VAL A 63 -10.49 9.17 -5.54
C VAL A 63 -10.03 8.16 -4.48
N PHE A 64 -10.32 6.88 -4.67
CA PHE A 64 -9.95 5.82 -3.73
C PHE A 64 -8.46 5.47 -3.76
N SER A 65 -7.76 5.71 -4.86
CA SER A 65 -6.40 5.20 -5.12
C SER A 65 -5.34 5.54 -4.06
N PRO A 66 -5.38 6.66 -3.31
CA PRO A 66 -4.44 6.91 -2.22
C PRO A 66 -4.67 6.06 -0.97
N ALA A 67 -5.92 5.65 -0.73
CA ALA A 67 -6.31 4.96 0.50
C ALA A 67 -5.51 3.67 0.77
N PRO A 68 -5.29 2.75 -0.20
CA PRO A 68 -4.50 1.55 0.03
C PRO A 68 -3.04 1.83 0.43
N SER A 69 -2.49 2.99 0.08
CA SER A 69 -1.12 3.38 0.47
C SER A 69 -1.03 3.88 1.91
N ILE A 70 -2.17 4.13 2.56
CA ILE A 70 -2.26 4.74 3.89
C ILE A 70 -2.78 3.74 4.92
N TYR A 71 -3.94 3.13 4.69
CA TYR A 71 -4.55 2.22 5.66
C TYR A 71 -3.82 0.87 5.75
N GLY A 72 -4.00 0.16 6.85
CA GLY A 72 -3.32 -1.12 7.08
C GLY A 72 -1.80 -1.00 7.18
N GLY A 73 -1.31 0.16 7.59
CA GLY A 73 0.09 0.55 7.58
C GLY A 73 0.52 1.15 6.25
N THR A 74 1.21 2.30 6.29
CA THR A 74 1.67 2.98 5.08
C THR A 74 2.62 2.12 4.25
N ASP A 75 2.77 2.45 2.98
CA ASP A 75 3.70 1.74 2.10
C ASP A 75 5.14 1.79 2.64
N GLN A 76 5.53 2.88 3.31
CA GLN A 76 6.83 3.02 3.97
C GLN A 76 6.98 2.05 5.15
N VAL A 77 5.97 1.98 6.02
CA VAL A 77 5.96 1.04 7.15
C VAL A 77 6.04 -0.41 6.64
N GLN A 78 5.32 -0.72 5.57
CA GLN A 78 5.37 -2.06 4.96
C GLN A 78 6.77 -2.39 4.43
N ARG A 79 7.45 -1.43 3.77
CA ARG A 79 8.84 -1.61 3.31
C ARG A 79 9.81 -1.81 4.47
N ASN A 80 9.66 -1.04 5.55
CA ASN A 80 10.50 -1.21 6.74
C ASN A 80 10.32 -2.60 7.34
N ILE A 81 9.08 -3.07 7.49
CA ILE A 81 8.81 -4.42 8.01
C ILE A 81 9.45 -5.50 7.11
N ILE A 82 9.35 -5.36 5.81
CA ILE A 82 9.98 -6.29 4.86
C ILE A 82 11.50 -6.21 4.98
N GLY A 83 12.07 -5.02 5.01
CA GLY A 83 13.51 -4.80 5.18
C GLY A 83 14.04 -5.47 6.45
N GLU A 84 13.42 -5.21 7.58
CA GLU A 84 13.86 -5.72 8.87
C GLU A 84 13.64 -7.24 9.02
N ARG A 85 12.45 -7.74 8.66
CA ARG A 85 12.05 -9.12 8.97
C ARG A 85 12.39 -10.13 7.89
N VAL A 86 12.49 -9.71 6.64
CA VAL A 86 12.77 -10.61 5.50
C VAL A 86 14.20 -10.48 5.03
N LEU A 87 14.68 -9.25 4.88
CA LEU A 87 16.03 -8.98 4.40
C LEU A 87 17.06 -8.90 5.54
N GLY A 88 16.62 -8.91 6.80
CA GLY A 88 17.52 -8.84 7.96
C GLY A 88 18.26 -7.51 8.08
N LEU A 89 17.73 -6.44 7.50
CA LEU A 89 18.34 -5.11 7.61
C LEU A 89 18.24 -4.60 9.06
N PRO A 90 19.22 -3.82 9.52
CA PRO A 90 19.15 -3.21 10.84
C PRO A 90 17.97 -2.25 10.92
N LYS A 91 17.39 -2.16 12.11
CA LYS A 91 16.38 -1.13 12.38
C LYS A 91 16.99 0.25 12.30
N GLU A 92 16.16 1.20 11.89
CA GLU A 92 16.52 2.61 11.95
C GLU A 92 16.92 2.99 13.38
N PRO A 93 18.07 3.66 13.58
CA PRO A 93 18.46 4.16 14.90
C PRO A 93 17.40 5.12 15.45
N GLY A 94 16.93 4.85 16.62
CA GLY A 94 15.93 5.69 17.27
C GLY A 94 16.07 5.63 18.79
N PRO A 95 15.39 6.52 19.51
CA PRO A 95 15.39 6.51 20.96
C PRO A 95 14.84 5.19 21.48
N SER A 96 15.32 4.80 22.66
CA SER A 96 14.78 3.62 23.36
C SER A 96 13.29 3.77 23.59
N LYS A 97 12.55 2.66 23.54
CA LYS A 97 11.10 2.65 23.88
C LYS A 97 10.84 3.08 25.32
N GLU A 98 11.86 3.03 26.17
CA GLU A 98 11.80 3.44 27.58
C GLU A 98 12.09 4.92 27.77
N THR A 99 12.56 5.63 26.71
CA THR A 99 12.83 7.07 26.79
C THR A 99 11.50 7.82 26.88
N PRO A 100 11.27 8.60 27.96
CA PRO A 100 10.06 9.40 28.09
C PRO A 100 9.91 10.39 26.93
N PHE A 101 8.67 10.63 26.49
CA PHE A 101 8.39 11.51 25.35
C PHE A 101 9.03 12.91 25.49
N ARG A 102 9.08 13.46 26.69
CA ARG A 102 9.71 14.76 26.98
C ARG A 102 11.22 14.82 26.73
N GLU A 103 11.87 13.66 26.67
CA GLU A 103 13.32 13.51 26.46
C GLU A 103 13.66 13.18 25.00
N LEU A 104 12.64 12.99 24.15
CA LEU A 104 12.82 12.82 22.71
C LEU A 104 13.28 14.15 22.10
N LEU A 105 14.25 14.06 21.18
CA LEU A 105 14.68 15.21 20.40
C LEU A 105 13.46 15.80 19.66
N GLN A 106 13.12 17.05 19.98
CA GLN A 106 12.13 17.81 19.23
C GLN A 106 12.87 18.46 18.07
N ASN A 107 12.52 18.04 16.85
CA ASN A 107 12.99 18.71 15.63
C ASN A 107 12.17 19.98 15.39
#